data_d69c8cbcc38a0ec6d52e9f975126ba04
#
_entry.id   d69c8cbcc38a0ec6d52e9f975126ba04
#
_cell.length_a   1.000
_cell.length_b   1.000
_cell.length_c   1.000
_cell.angle_alpha   90.00
_cell.angle_beta   90.00
_cell.angle_gamma   90.00
#
_symmetry.space_group_name_H-M   'P 1'
#
loop_
_entity.id
_entity.type
_entity.pdbx_description
1 polymer ?
#
loop_
_entity_poly.entity_id
_entity_poly.type
_entity_poly.pdbx_seq_one_letter_code
_entity_poly.pdbx_strand_id
1 'polypeptide(L)'
;MKKNLNSGFTLIELVIIMVILGVLAAVAVPRLGNTIDSSEVSAEDAVIGNLSSAVEIYAMDQVVNNSNKSYPSNPFDALDDKSRNDLYNKGWVWDYQGNTGINHIRNDNTRLYWYYNSSNGSIEYGYTDD
;
A
#
# COMPACT_ATOMS: atom_id res chain seq x y z
N MET A 1 63.73 6.91 8.64
CA MET A 1 62.79 6.62 9.74
C MET A 1 61.40 6.43 9.14
N LYS A 2 60.87 5.22 9.13
CA LYS A 2 59.46 4.99 8.78
C LYS A 2 58.62 5.36 10.00
N LYS A 3 57.84 6.47 9.90
CA LYS A 3 56.75 6.75 10.86
C LYS A 3 55.69 5.68 10.70
N ASN A 4 55.57 4.79 11.68
CA ASN A 4 54.42 3.94 11.80
C ASN A 4 53.22 4.81 12.20
N LEU A 5 52.41 5.17 11.22
CA LEU A 5 51.13 5.85 11.40
C LEU A 5 50.01 4.85 11.77
N ASN A 6 50.28 4.01 12.77
CA ASN A 6 49.25 3.21 13.41
C ASN A 6 48.64 3.99 14.57
N SER A 7 47.92 5.06 14.28
CA SER A 7 47.02 5.65 15.26
C SER A 7 45.69 4.94 15.21
N GLY A 8 45.48 3.99 16.12
CA GLY A 8 44.17 3.38 16.33
C GLY A 8 43.20 4.36 17.01
N PHE A 9 41.91 4.10 16.92
CA PHE A 9 40.89 4.83 17.65
C PHE A 9 41.07 4.66 19.17
N THR A 10 40.84 5.73 19.92
CA THR A 10 40.79 5.66 21.38
C THR A 10 39.43 5.12 21.84
N LEU A 11 39.38 4.54 23.02
CA LEU A 11 38.13 3.99 23.60
C LEU A 11 37.10 5.10 23.79
N ILE A 12 37.51 6.30 24.15
CA ILE A 12 36.63 7.47 24.32
C ILE A 12 36.01 7.92 22.99
N GLU A 13 36.75 7.85 21.87
CA GLU A 13 36.19 8.15 20.53
C GLU A 13 35.07 7.20 20.14
N LEU A 14 35.22 5.90 20.41
CA LEU A 14 34.18 4.92 20.19
C LEU A 14 32.96 5.18 21.06
N VAL A 15 33.13 5.47 22.34
CA VAL A 15 32.04 5.77 23.27
C VAL A 15 31.24 7.00 22.82
N ILE A 16 31.93 8.07 22.41
CA ILE A 16 31.28 9.30 21.91
C ILE A 16 30.45 9.00 20.65
N ILE A 17 31.00 8.23 19.70
CA ILE A 17 30.26 7.82 18.48
C ILE A 17 29.00 7.02 18.85
N MET A 18 29.10 6.06 19.75
CA MET A 18 27.94 5.26 20.21
C MET A 18 26.85 6.13 20.85
N VAL A 19 27.22 7.11 21.68
CA VAL A 19 26.31 8.05 22.32
C VAL A 19 25.59 8.91 21.27
N ILE A 20 26.31 9.48 20.32
CA ILE A 20 25.76 10.31 19.25
C ILE A 20 24.80 9.49 18.39
N LEU A 21 25.19 8.28 17.97
CA LEU A 21 24.32 7.38 17.20
C LEU A 21 23.07 6.99 17.98
N GLY A 22 23.17 6.74 19.29
CA GLY A 22 22.04 6.44 20.15
C GLY A 22 21.02 7.59 20.23
N VAL A 23 21.49 8.82 20.38
CA VAL A 23 20.62 10.02 20.40
C VAL A 23 19.94 10.24 19.04
N LEU A 24 20.69 10.11 17.95
CA LEU A 24 20.13 10.24 16.59
C LEU A 24 19.10 9.14 16.30
N ALA A 25 19.37 7.91 16.69
CA ALA A 25 18.43 6.79 16.53
C ALA A 25 17.14 7.01 17.32
N ALA A 26 17.23 7.52 18.55
CA ALA A 26 16.05 7.80 19.39
C ALA A 26 15.07 8.80 18.75
N VAL A 27 15.56 9.72 17.92
CA VAL A 27 14.73 10.70 17.18
C VAL A 27 14.26 10.15 15.83
N ALA A 28 15.10 9.38 15.15
CA ALA A 28 14.84 8.92 13.80
C ALA A 28 13.79 7.80 13.74
N VAL A 29 13.83 6.84 14.67
CA VAL A 29 12.94 5.66 14.67
C VAL A 29 11.45 6.03 14.74
N PRO A 30 10.96 6.91 15.63
CA PRO A 30 9.56 7.30 15.66
C PRO A 30 9.09 8.02 14.39
N ARG A 31 9.97 8.83 13.78
CA ARG A 31 9.65 9.55 12.53
C ARG A 31 9.53 8.62 11.32
N LEU A 32 10.34 7.57 11.27
CA LEU A 32 10.27 6.55 10.22
C LEU A 32 8.95 5.77 10.28
N GLY A 33 8.46 5.43 11.47
CA GLY A 33 7.17 4.77 11.65
C GLY A 33 6.03 5.56 11.02
N ASN A 34 5.90 6.84 11.34
CA ASN A 34 4.87 7.71 10.77
C ASN A 34 4.98 7.88 9.24
N THR A 35 6.21 7.83 8.71
CA THR A 35 6.43 7.92 7.25
C THR A 35 5.99 6.65 6.54
N ILE A 36 6.20 5.49 7.13
CA ILE A 36 5.77 4.19 6.57
C ILE A 36 4.24 4.15 6.51
N ASP A 37 3.54 4.50 7.58
CA ASP A 37 2.07 4.53 7.62
C ASP A 37 1.50 5.47 6.56
N SER A 38 2.05 6.68 6.43
CA SER A 38 1.63 7.64 5.40
C SER A 38 1.90 7.14 3.98
N SER A 39 2.95 6.38 3.77
CA SER A 39 3.29 5.79 2.47
C SER A 39 2.35 4.65 2.11
N GLU A 40 1.94 3.82 3.08
CA GLU A 40 0.95 2.76 2.86
C GLU A 40 -0.40 3.35 2.48
N VAL A 41 -0.90 4.35 3.21
CA VAL A 41 -2.15 5.04 2.87
C VAL A 41 -2.10 5.64 1.46
N SER A 42 -1.01 6.31 1.10
CA SER A 42 -0.86 6.90 -0.24
C SER A 42 -0.83 5.83 -1.34
N ALA A 43 -0.22 4.67 -1.09
CA ALA A 43 -0.20 3.56 -2.02
C ALA A 43 -1.59 2.92 -2.19
N GLU A 44 -2.34 2.79 -1.10
CA GLU A 44 -3.71 2.29 -1.11
C GLU A 44 -4.65 3.22 -1.88
N ASP A 45 -4.57 4.52 -1.66
CA ASP A 45 -5.34 5.52 -2.40
C ASP A 45 -5.03 5.47 -3.91
N ALA A 46 -3.77 5.27 -4.27
CA ALA A 46 -3.37 5.12 -5.67
C ALA A 46 -3.95 3.85 -6.30
N VAL A 47 -3.96 2.72 -5.60
CA VAL A 47 -4.55 1.46 -6.08
C VAL A 47 -6.06 1.61 -6.27
N ILE A 48 -6.76 2.19 -5.30
CA ILE A 48 -8.21 2.43 -5.37
C ILE A 48 -8.55 3.39 -6.51
N GLY A 49 -7.77 4.46 -6.70
CA GLY A 49 -7.94 5.39 -7.82
C GLY A 49 -7.76 4.72 -9.19
N ASN A 50 -6.74 3.88 -9.33
CA ASN A 50 -6.50 3.09 -10.54
C ASN A 50 -7.62 2.07 -10.79
N LEU A 51 -8.10 1.41 -9.75
CA LEU A 51 -9.19 0.45 -9.84
C LEU A 51 -10.51 1.13 -10.25
N SER A 52 -10.82 2.29 -9.68
CA SER A 52 -11.98 3.10 -10.08
C SER A 52 -11.92 3.50 -11.54
N SER A 53 -10.74 3.90 -12.02
CA SER A 53 -10.53 4.24 -13.43
C SER A 53 -10.72 3.02 -14.35
N ALA A 54 -10.19 1.86 -13.97
CA ALA A 54 -10.35 0.62 -14.73
C ALA A 54 -11.83 0.19 -14.81
N VAL A 55 -12.58 0.30 -13.73
CA VAL A 55 -14.01 0.00 -13.67
C VAL A 55 -14.82 0.92 -14.59
N GLU A 56 -14.48 2.21 -14.67
CA GLU A 56 -15.13 3.14 -15.62
C GLU A 56 -14.76 2.82 -17.08
N ILE A 57 -13.52 2.46 -17.37
CA ILE A 57 -13.10 2.03 -18.70
C ILE A 57 -13.87 0.78 -19.11
N TYR A 58 -13.97 -0.20 -18.22
CA TYR A 58 -14.80 -1.40 -18.45
C TYR A 58 -16.24 -1.04 -18.78
N ALA A 59 -16.86 -0.15 -18.01
CA ALA A 59 -18.24 0.28 -18.25
C ALA A 59 -18.41 1.00 -19.60
N MET A 60 -17.42 1.78 -20.03
CA MET A 60 -17.42 2.41 -21.36
C MET A 60 -17.30 1.38 -22.49
N ASP A 61 -16.46 0.36 -22.33
CA ASP A 61 -16.36 -0.75 -23.30
C ASP A 61 -17.69 -1.51 -23.42
N GLN A 62 -18.43 -1.68 -22.33
CA GLN A 62 -19.78 -2.27 -22.38
C GLN A 62 -20.76 -1.41 -23.18
N VAL A 63 -20.68 -0.09 -23.06
CA VAL A 63 -21.50 0.82 -23.89
C VAL A 63 -21.20 0.65 -25.37
N VAL A 64 -19.91 0.58 -25.73
CA VAL A 64 -19.49 0.43 -27.14
C VAL A 64 -19.89 -0.92 -27.71
N ASN A 65 -19.70 -2.00 -26.97
CA ASN A 65 -19.91 -3.37 -27.47
C ASN A 65 -21.35 -3.84 -27.32
N ASN A 66 -22.06 -3.45 -26.26
CA ASN A 66 -23.37 -3.97 -25.89
C ASN A 66 -24.47 -2.89 -25.87
N SER A 67 -24.15 -1.64 -26.19
CA SER A 67 -25.06 -0.49 -26.17
C SER A 67 -25.69 -0.23 -24.78
N ASN A 68 -25.13 -0.80 -23.72
CA ASN A 68 -25.60 -0.65 -22.35
C ASN A 68 -24.43 -0.48 -21.37
N LYS A 69 -24.52 0.52 -20.49
CA LYS A 69 -23.52 0.75 -19.45
C LYS A 69 -23.73 -0.28 -18.33
N SER A 70 -22.72 -1.10 -18.08
CA SER A 70 -22.72 -2.07 -16.98
C SER A 70 -21.34 -2.17 -16.36
N TYR A 71 -21.31 -2.38 -15.06
CA TYR A 71 -20.09 -2.48 -14.27
C TYR A 71 -19.82 -3.96 -13.92
N PRO A 72 -18.55 -4.37 -13.75
CA PRO A 72 -18.23 -5.74 -13.39
C PRO A 72 -18.75 -6.06 -11.97
N SER A 73 -19.13 -7.29 -11.72
CA SER A 73 -19.53 -7.74 -10.38
C SER A 73 -18.34 -7.82 -9.42
N ASN A 74 -17.14 -8.10 -9.94
CA ASN A 74 -15.87 -8.02 -9.23
C ASN A 74 -15.03 -6.90 -9.87
N PRO A 75 -14.65 -5.84 -9.14
CA PRO A 75 -13.92 -4.72 -9.70
C PRO A 75 -12.54 -5.10 -10.25
N PHE A 76 -11.92 -6.18 -9.75
CA PHE A 76 -10.65 -6.68 -10.25
C PHE A 76 -10.75 -7.29 -11.66
N ASP A 77 -11.94 -7.65 -12.12
CA ASP A 77 -12.16 -8.15 -13.49
C ASP A 77 -12.03 -7.04 -14.54
N ALA A 78 -12.03 -5.77 -14.13
CA ALA A 78 -11.73 -4.64 -14.99
C ALA A 78 -10.23 -4.48 -15.27
N LEU A 79 -9.37 -5.22 -14.58
CA LEU A 79 -7.91 -5.19 -14.74
C LEU A 79 -7.44 -6.31 -15.67
N ASP A 80 -6.30 -6.10 -16.32
CA ASP A 80 -5.59 -7.18 -16.99
C ASP A 80 -5.08 -8.23 -15.99
N ASP A 81 -4.82 -9.46 -16.49
CA ASP A 81 -4.44 -10.60 -15.65
C ASP A 81 -3.16 -10.34 -14.84
N LYS A 82 -2.20 -9.61 -15.40
CA LYS A 82 -0.95 -9.29 -14.72
C LYS A 82 -1.19 -8.33 -13.55
N SER A 83 -1.88 -7.24 -13.79
CA SER A 83 -2.20 -6.23 -12.77
C SER A 83 -3.04 -6.82 -11.64
N ARG A 84 -4.02 -7.66 -11.98
CA ARG A 84 -4.84 -8.38 -10.99
C ARG A 84 -4.01 -9.31 -10.12
N ASN A 85 -3.13 -10.13 -10.72
CA ASN A 85 -2.26 -11.04 -9.98
C ASN A 85 -1.25 -10.28 -9.10
N ASP A 86 -0.71 -9.16 -9.59
CA ASP A 86 0.20 -8.32 -8.81
C ASP A 86 -0.50 -7.75 -7.56
N LEU A 87 -1.77 -7.37 -7.65
CA LEU A 87 -2.55 -6.91 -6.50
C LEU A 87 -2.80 -8.05 -5.50
N TYR A 88 -3.20 -9.23 -5.97
CA TYR A 88 -3.40 -10.39 -5.08
C TYR A 88 -2.11 -10.77 -4.33
N ASN A 89 -0.96 -10.73 -4.99
CA ASN A 89 0.35 -10.98 -4.38
C ASN A 89 0.75 -9.93 -3.34
N LYS A 90 0.15 -8.74 -3.39
CA LYS A 90 0.38 -7.63 -2.45
C LYS A 90 -0.67 -7.55 -1.33
N GLY A 91 -1.49 -8.58 -1.17
CA GLY A 91 -2.46 -8.65 -0.08
C GLY A 91 -3.83 -8.02 -0.38
N TRP A 92 -4.09 -7.66 -1.64
CA TRP A 92 -5.42 -7.22 -2.07
C TRP A 92 -6.31 -8.42 -2.34
N VAL A 93 -7.53 -8.41 -1.84
CA VAL A 93 -8.47 -9.53 -1.96
C VAL A 93 -9.87 -9.00 -2.25
N TRP A 94 -10.59 -9.69 -3.14
CA TRP A 94 -12.01 -9.51 -3.31
C TRP A 94 -12.76 -10.52 -2.43
N ASP A 95 -13.57 -10.02 -1.50
CA ASP A 95 -14.39 -10.85 -0.64
C ASP A 95 -15.88 -10.65 -0.95
N TYR A 96 -16.48 -11.72 -1.44
CA TYR A 96 -17.90 -11.76 -1.80
C TYR A 96 -18.80 -12.18 -0.63
N GLN A 97 -18.24 -12.67 0.49
CA GLN A 97 -19.02 -13.18 1.62
C GLN A 97 -19.55 -12.05 2.51
N GLY A 98 -20.73 -11.56 2.17
CA GLY A 98 -21.58 -10.76 3.04
C GLY A 98 -21.52 -9.24 2.85
N ASN A 99 -20.41 -8.69 2.41
CA ASN A 99 -20.26 -7.31 1.96
C ASN A 99 -19.37 -7.31 0.73
N THR A 100 -19.86 -6.80 -0.37
CA THR A 100 -19.12 -6.64 -1.62
C THR A 100 -17.90 -5.73 -1.41
N GLY A 101 -16.82 -6.29 -0.84
CA GLY A 101 -15.70 -5.55 -0.31
C GLY A 101 -14.37 -5.85 -0.99
N ILE A 102 -13.63 -4.78 -1.29
CA ILE A 102 -12.22 -4.82 -1.60
C ILE A 102 -11.48 -4.78 -0.27
N ASN A 103 -10.57 -5.72 -0.05
CA ASN A 103 -9.79 -5.81 1.17
C ASN A 103 -8.31 -5.66 0.85
N HIS A 104 -7.58 -4.94 1.68
CA HIS A 104 -6.14 -4.92 1.69
C HIS A 104 -5.60 -5.37 3.04
N ILE A 105 -4.73 -6.39 3.02
CA ILE A 105 -4.06 -6.91 4.21
C ILE A 105 -2.64 -6.37 4.20
N ARG A 106 -2.33 -5.46 5.13
CA ARG A 106 -1.01 -4.88 5.31
C ARG A 106 -0.03 -5.88 5.91
N ASN A 107 1.25 -5.57 5.86
CA ASN A 107 2.32 -6.41 6.42
C ASN A 107 2.23 -6.61 7.94
N ASP A 108 1.58 -5.70 8.66
CA ASP A 108 1.28 -5.79 10.10
C ASP A 108 0.00 -6.57 10.43
N ASN A 109 -0.65 -7.17 9.41
CA ASN A 109 -1.94 -7.84 9.44
C ASN A 109 -3.17 -6.93 9.67
N THR A 110 -3.01 -5.62 9.67
CA THR A 110 -4.14 -4.69 9.65
C THR A 110 -4.92 -4.87 8.35
N ARG A 111 -6.25 -4.91 8.45
CA ARG A 111 -7.15 -5.00 7.30
C ARG A 111 -7.86 -3.69 7.07
N LEU A 112 -7.85 -3.24 5.81
CA LEU A 112 -8.65 -2.12 5.33
C LEU A 112 -9.70 -2.62 4.36
N TYR A 113 -10.86 -1.97 4.38
CA TYR A 113 -12.01 -2.33 3.57
C TYR A 113 -12.49 -1.16 2.74
N TRP A 114 -12.89 -1.45 1.48
CA TRP A 114 -13.62 -0.53 0.62
C TRP A 114 -14.86 -1.23 0.08
N TYR A 115 -15.96 -0.53 0.08
CA TYR A 115 -17.21 -1.02 -0.49
C TYR A 115 -17.25 -0.73 -1.99
N TYR A 116 -17.57 -1.73 -2.75
CA TYR A 116 -17.79 -1.61 -4.19
C TYR A 116 -19.26 -1.79 -4.53
N ASN A 117 -19.82 -0.84 -5.28
CA ASN A 117 -21.19 -0.90 -5.77
C ASN A 117 -21.20 -1.20 -7.27
N SER A 118 -21.56 -2.43 -7.65
CA SER A 118 -21.63 -2.85 -9.05
C SER A 118 -22.77 -2.21 -9.86
N SER A 119 -23.71 -1.51 -9.22
CA SER A 119 -24.78 -0.80 -9.93
C SER A 119 -24.33 0.53 -10.52
N ASN A 120 -23.36 1.19 -9.91
CA ASN A 120 -22.86 2.49 -10.32
C ASN A 120 -21.32 2.60 -10.42
N GLY A 121 -20.61 1.52 -10.09
CA GLY A 121 -19.13 1.46 -10.14
C GLY A 121 -18.43 2.22 -9.03
N SER A 122 -19.14 2.75 -8.02
CA SER A 122 -18.49 3.50 -6.93
C SER A 122 -17.68 2.60 -6.00
N ILE A 123 -16.55 3.13 -5.54
CA ILE A 123 -15.72 2.53 -4.49
C ILE A 123 -15.62 3.54 -3.35
N GLU A 124 -16.06 3.16 -2.17
CA GLU A 124 -16.09 4.00 -0.99
C GLU A 124 -15.27 3.35 0.13
N TYR A 125 -14.53 4.16 0.89
CA TYR A 125 -13.77 3.66 2.02
C TYR A 125 -14.71 3.13 3.10
N GLY A 126 -14.45 1.91 3.54
CA GLY A 126 -15.13 1.29 4.68
C GLY A 126 -14.50 1.73 6.00
N TYR A 127 -14.01 0.77 6.78
CA TYR A 127 -13.21 1.04 7.98
C TYR A 127 -12.21 -0.09 8.21
N THR A 128 -11.33 0.11 9.19
CA THR A 128 -10.38 -0.89 9.67
C THR A 128 -11.06 -1.81 10.67
N ASP A 129 -10.86 -3.12 10.56
CA ASP A 129 -11.04 -4.02 11.70
C ASP A 129 -9.81 -3.87 12.61
N ASP A 130 -9.99 -3.23 13.75
CA ASP A 130 -9.01 -3.21 14.83
C ASP A 130 -9.01 -4.53 15.59
#